data_878089bd014c95ec62d68b64fc981bbd
#
_entry.id   878089bd014c95ec62d68b64fc981bbd
#
_cell.length_a   1.000
_cell.length_b   1.000
_cell.length_c   1.000
_cell.angle_alpha   90.00
_cell.angle_beta   90.00
_cell.angle_gamma   90.00
#
_symmetry.space_group_name_H-M   'P 1'
#
loop_
_entity.id
_entity.type
_entity.pdbx_description
1 polymer ?
#
loop_
_entity_poly.entity_id
_entity_poly.type
_entity_poly.pdbx_seq_one_letter_code
_entity_poly.pdbx_strand_id
1 'polypeptide(L)'
;VCAQDFGLTFVDAKHSSSSGGVYLGNPCGIVLDTREGRKVLHMGDTDIFSGMALINEIHQPDIGIVPIGDRFTMGARTAALACRKFFNFQTVIPCHYGTFGLIAPNADAFVAEMKPNPVTVPKVGEVLTF
;
A
#
# COMPACT_ATOMS: atom_id res chain seq x y z
N VAL A 1 -1.77 15.67 -9.80
CA VAL A 1 -3.05 16.07 -10.40
C VAL A 1 -3.96 16.59 -9.29
N CYS A 2 -4.58 17.73 -9.50
CA CYS A 2 -5.56 18.31 -8.57
C CYS A 2 -6.89 18.47 -9.28
N ALA A 3 -7.95 17.98 -8.64
CA ALA A 3 -9.34 18.28 -8.98
C ALA A 3 -9.94 19.18 -7.89
N GLN A 4 -11.18 19.63 -8.06
CA GLN A 4 -11.84 20.51 -7.08
C GLN A 4 -11.90 19.85 -5.69
N ASP A 5 -12.17 18.55 -5.64
CA ASP A 5 -12.52 17.82 -4.42
C ASP A 5 -11.41 16.87 -3.92
N PHE A 6 -10.34 16.66 -4.69
CA PHE A 6 -9.23 15.80 -4.29
C PHE A 6 -7.90 16.13 -4.99
N GLY A 7 -6.80 15.67 -4.41
CA GLY A 7 -5.46 15.69 -5.01
C GLY A 7 -4.91 14.28 -5.19
N LEU A 8 -4.19 14.05 -6.29
CA LEU A 8 -3.42 12.83 -6.52
C LEU A 8 -1.95 13.15 -6.69
N THR A 9 -1.11 12.45 -5.94
CA THR A 9 0.35 12.52 -6.07
C THR A 9 0.90 11.13 -6.32
N PHE A 10 1.69 10.97 -7.38
CA PHE A 10 2.43 9.76 -7.63
C PHE A 10 3.71 9.75 -6.79
N VAL A 11 3.99 8.65 -6.13
CA VAL A 11 5.18 8.44 -5.30
C VAL A 11 5.95 7.21 -5.76
N ASP A 12 7.21 7.11 -5.39
CA ASP A 12 8.06 5.98 -5.78
C ASP A 12 7.51 4.63 -5.31
N ALA A 13 7.74 3.61 -6.13
CA ALA A 13 7.59 2.20 -5.79
C ALA A 13 8.79 1.40 -6.33
N LYS A 14 9.10 0.28 -5.71
CA LYS A 14 10.20 -0.62 -6.11
C LYS A 14 9.64 -1.91 -6.69
N HIS A 15 9.50 -1.92 -8.00
CA HIS A 15 8.98 -3.05 -8.77
C HIS A 15 9.57 -3.06 -10.19
N SER A 16 9.53 -4.19 -10.88
CA SER A 16 9.80 -4.24 -12.31
C SER A 16 8.63 -3.62 -13.10
N SER A 17 8.92 -3.00 -14.22
CA SER A 17 7.92 -2.37 -15.08
C SER A 17 8.08 -2.73 -16.56
N SER A 18 8.63 -3.91 -16.85
CA SER A 18 8.82 -4.38 -18.21
C SER A 18 8.01 -5.66 -18.46
N SER A 19 7.43 -5.78 -19.64
CA SER A 19 6.75 -6.99 -20.11
C SER A 19 7.19 -7.29 -21.54
N GLY A 20 7.61 -8.53 -21.80
CA GLY A 20 8.09 -8.94 -23.13
C GLY A 20 9.25 -8.11 -23.68
N GLY A 21 10.12 -7.57 -22.80
CA GLY A 21 11.22 -6.69 -23.17
C GLY A 21 10.83 -5.21 -23.43
N VAL A 22 9.56 -4.86 -23.27
CA VAL A 22 9.08 -3.48 -23.42
C VAL A 22 8.99 -2.81 -22.06
N TYR A 23 9.60 -1.62 -21.92
CA TYR A 23 9.47 -0.78 -20.74
C TYR A 23 8.09 -0.09 -20.70
N LEU A 24 7.38 -0.22 -19.59
CA LEU A 24 5.99 0.25 -19.43
C LEU A 24 5.86 1.51 -18.54
N GLY A 25 6.95 2.15 -18.24
CA GLY A 25 6.99 3.31 -17.33
C GLY A 25 7.51 2.97 -15.94
N ASN A 26 7.59 3.96 -15.06
CA ASN A 26 8.03 3.74 -13.67
C ASN A 26 6.90 3.16 -12.82
N PRO A 27 7.18 2.17 -11.96
CA PRO A 27 6.23 1.75 -10.95
C PRO A 27 5.99 2.89 -9.97
N CYS A 28 4.76 3.03 -9.48
CA CYS A 28 4.42 4.10 -8.54
C CYS A 28 3.35 3.67 -7.53
N GLY A 29 3.40 4.29 -6.36
CA GLY A 29 2.28 4.40 -5.46
C GLY A 29 1.50 5.69 -5.72
N ILE A 30 0.34 5.82 -5.08
CA ILE A 30 -0.55 6.97 -5.22
C ILE A 30 -0.96 7.46 -3.83
N VAL A 31 -0.73 8.74 -3.55
CA VAL A 31 -1.35 9.43 -2.42
C VAL A 31 -2.59 10.14 -2.92
N LEU A 32 -3.74 9.78 -2.37
CA LEU A 32 -5.01 10.46 -2.55
C LEU A 32 -5.24 11.39 -1.34
N ASP A 33 -5.34 12.69 -1.58
CA ASP A 33 -5.73 13.70 -0.59
C ASP A 33 -7.18 14.09 -0.84
N THR A 34 -8.08 13.74 0.07
CA THR A 34 -9.52 14.01 -0.05
C THR A 34 -9.89 15.45 0.26
N ARG A 35 -8.92 16.27 0.72
CA ARG A 35 -9.13 17.66 1.18
C ARG A 35 -10.13 17.84 2.33
N GLU A 36 -10.80 16.78 2.73
CA GLU A 36 -11.65 16.71 3.93
C GLU A 36 -10.86 16.26 5.16
N GLY A 37 -9.53 16.18 5.04
CA GLY A 37 -8.60 15.84 6.10
C GLY A 37 -8.16 14.38 6.13
N ARG A 38 -8.57 13.55 5.17
CA ARG A 38 -8.10 12.15 5.02
C ARG A 38 -7.14 12.01 3.86
N LYS A 39 -6.05 11.28 4.09
CA LYS A 39 -5.09 10.93 3.05
C LYS A 39 -4.91 9.42 2.99
N VAL A 40 -5.03 8.88 1.80
CA VAL A 40 -4.88 7.45 1.52
C VAL A 40 -3.61 7.23 0.68
N LEU A 41 -2.73 6.37 1.12
CA LEU A 41 -1.60 5.89 0.32
C LEU A 41 -1.93 4.49 -0.21
N HIS A 42 -2.10 4.36 -1.51
CA HIS A 42 -2.01 3.08 -2.19
C HIS A 42 -0.55 2.88 -2.60
N MET A 43 0.12 1.88 -2.02
CA MET A 43 1.56 1.70 -2.25
C MET A 43 1.91 1.20 -3.66
N GLY A 44 0.92 0.71 -4.42
CA GLY A 44 1.16 0.00 -5.69
C GLY A 44 1.85 -1.35 -5.45
N ASP A 45 2.37 -1.93 -6.51
CA ASP A 45 3.22 -3.11 -6.40
C ASP A 45 4.64 -2.66 -6.05
N THR A 46 5.07 -2.95 -4.84
CA THR A 46 6.38 -2.49 -4.32
C THR A 46 7.00 -3.49 -3.35
N ASP A 47 8.33 -3.49 -3.29
CA ASP A 47 9.08 -3.98 -2.14
C ASP A 47 9.34 -2.83 -1.15
N ILE A 48 9.87 -3.15 0.04
CA ILE A 48 10.25 -2.17 1.06
C ILE A 48 11.47 -1.36 0.61
N PHE A 49 11.47 -0.04 0.85
CA PHE A 49 12.60 0.83 0.58
C PHE A 49 12.64 2.04 1.53
N SER A 50 13.82 2.62 1.70
CA SER A 50 14.05 3.72 2.65
C SER A 50 13.28 5.01 2.32
N GLY A 51 12.99 5.26 1.04
CA GLY A 51 12.20 6.42 0.59
C GLY A 51 10.77 6.45 1.14
N MET A 52 10.25 5.33 1.64
CA MET A 52 8.95 5.29 2.34
C MET A 52 8.90 6.25 3.53
N ALA A 53 10.03 6.50 4.21
CA ALA A 53 10.10 7.49 5.28
C ALA A 53 9.79 8.91 4.78
N LEU A 54 10.34 9.29 3.62
CA LEU A 54 10.07 10.60 3.01
C LEU A 54 8.63 10.72 2.51
N ILE A 55 8.06 9.64 1.98
CA ILE A 55 6.64 9.62 1.59
C ILE A 55 5.76 9.93 2.81
N ASN A 56 6.06 9.30 3.96
CA ASN A 56 5.33 9.59 5.20
C ASN A 56 5.57 11.01 5.71
N GLU A 57 6.81 11.49 5.71
CA GLU A 57 7.17 12.83 6.19
C GLU A 57 6.44 13.93 5.39
N ILE A 58 6.41 13.78 4.06
CA ILE A 58 5.82 14.78 3.17
C ILE A 58 4.29 14.72 3.15
N HIS A 59 3.71 13.53 3.10
CA HIS A 59 2.29 13.35 2.83
C HIS A 59 1.45 12.99 4.06
N GLN A 60 2.04 12.33 5.07
CA GLN A 60 1.36 11.91 6.31
C GLN A 60 0.03 11.19 6.04
N PRO A 61 0.04 10.07 5.29
CA PRO A 61 -1.20 9.35 4.98
C PRO A 61 -1.78 8.67 6.22
N ASP A 62 -3.11 8.76 6.37
CA ASP A 62 -3.87 8.15 7.48
C ASP A 62 -4.16 6.67 7.23
N ILE A 63 -4.37 6.32 5.96
CA ILE A 63 -4.77 4.98 5.54
C ILE A 63 -3.74 4.44 4.56
N GLY A 64 -3.25 3.23 4.79
CA GLY A 64 -2.36 2.53 3.89
C GLY A 64 -3.04 1.36 3.19
N ILE A 65 -3.05 1.33 1.86
CA ILE A 65 -3.40 0.15 1.06
C ILE A 65 -2.08 -0.51 0.65
N VAL A 66 -1.80 -1.67 1.25
CA VAL A 66 -0.45 -2.27 1.30
C VAL A 66 -0.43 -3.64 0.63
N PRO A 67 0.46 -3.88 -0.36
CA PRO A 67 0.59 -5.17 -1.00
C PRO A 67 1.28 -6.16 -0.06
N ILE A 68 0.72 -7.39 0.02
CA ILE A 68 1.20 -8.46 0.91
C ILE A 68 1.41 -9.80 0.21
N GLY A 69 1.47 -9.80 -1.12
CA GLY A 69 1.47 -11.01 -1.93
C GLY A 69 2.72 -11.88 -1.84
N ASP A 70 3.81 -11.38 -1.26
CA ASP A 70 5.11 -12.01 -1.09
C ASP A 70 5.92 -12.10 -2.39
N ARG A 71 5.63 -13.01 -3.28
CA ARG A 71 6.47 -13.35 -4.42
C ARG A 71 6.85 -12.18 -5.34
N PHE A 72 5.94 -11.26 -5.57
CA PHE A 72 6.12 -10.13 -6.50
C PHE A 72 6.13 -8.78 -5.78
N THR A 73 5.68 -8.75 -4.54
CA THR A 73 5.62 -7.57 -3.68
C THR A 73 6.14 -7.92 -2.28
N MET A 74 5.96 -7.04 -1.32
CA MET A 74 6.26 -7.37 0.08
C MET A 74 5.44 -8.58 0.53
N GLY A 75 6.06 -9.47 1.32
CA GLY A 75 5.35 -10.48 2.09
C GLY A 75 4.87 -9.93 3.43
N ALA A 76 4.09 -10.72 4.17
CA ALA A 76 3.46 -10.33 5.44
C ALA A 76 4.41 -9.63 6.43
N ARG A 77 5.57 -10.25 6.69
CA ARG A 77 6.58 -9.71 7.62
C ARG A 77 7.19 -8.39 7.14
N THR A 78 7.55 -8.32 5.85
CA THR A 78 8.20 -7.14 5.27
C THR A 78 7.21 -5.99 5.18
N ALA A 79 5.96 -6.25 4.79
CA ALA A 79 4.90 -5.26 4.74
C ALA A 79 4.58 -4.69 6.13
N ALA A 80 4.47 -5.56 7.15
CA ALA A 80 4.28 -5.12 8.53
C ALA A 80 5.46 -4.31 9.05
N LEU A 81 6.71 -4.69 8.71
CA LEU A 81 7.89 -3.89 9.03
C LEU A 81 7.83 -2.51 8.37
N ALA A 82 7.48 -2.42 7.10
CA ALA A 82 7.34 -1.17 6.37
C ALA A 82 6.31 -0.25 7.06
N CYS A 83 5.12 -0.78 7.37
CA CYS A 83 4.07 -0.03 8.06
C CYS A 83 4.55 0.52 9.41
N ARG A 84 5.12 -0.32 10.26
CA ARG A 84 5.55 0.09 11.61
C ARG A 84 6.77 1.01 11.61
N LYS A 85 7.67 0.84 10.65
CA LYS A 85 8.93 1.59 10.63
C LYS A 85 8.81 2.96 9.99
N PHE A 86 8.00 3.08 8.96
CA PHE A 86 7.99 4.25 8.10
C PHE A 86 6.70 5.06 8.15
N PHE A 87 5.59 4.50 8.65
CA PHE A 87 4.28 5.13 8.58
C PHE A 87 3.60 5.18 9.94
N ASN A 88 2.67 6.13 10.07
CA ASN A 88 1.80 6.31 11.24
C ASN A 88 0.32 6.09 10.85
N PHE A 89 0.04 5.05 10.07
CA PHE A 89 -1.33 4.77 9.61
C PHE A 89 -2.30 4.58 10.77
N GLN A 90 -3.47 5.19 10.67
CA GLN A 90 -4.60 4.93 11.56
C GLN A 90 -5.22 3.56 11.28
N THR A 91 -5.19 3.11 10.03
CA THR A 91 -5.53 1.75 9.64
C THR A 91 -4.79 1.33 8.37
N VAL A 92 -4.61 0.02 8.21
CA VAL A 92 -3.99 -0.58 7.03
C VAL A 92 -4.96 -1.56 6.38
N ILE A 93 -5.10 -1.47 5.07
CA ILE A 93 -5.89 -2.37 4.24
C ILE A 93 -4.92 -3.21 3.40
N PRO A 94 -4.81 -4.52 3.62
CA PRO A 94 -3.97 -5.37 2.79
C PRO A 94 -4.58 -5.57 1.40
N CYS A 95 -3.73 -5.63 0.38
CA CYS A 95 -4.10 -5.92 -0.99
C CYS A 95 -3.10 -6.88 -1.65
N HIS A 96 -3.33 -7.24 -2.92
CA HIS A 96 -2.46 -8.10 -3.71
C HIS A 96 -2.25 -9.49 -3.08
N TYR A 97 -3.34 -10.15 -2.69
CA TYR A 97 -3.35 -11.54 -2.15
C TYR A 97 -4.60 -12.29 -2.60
N GLY A 98 -4.60 -13.61 -2.52
CA GLY A 98 -5.77 -14.48 -2.70
C GLY A 98 -6.31 -14.59 -4.12
N THR A 99 -5.66 -14.00 -5.13
CA THR A 99 -6.18 -13.96 -6.51
C THR A 99 -5.64 -15.07 -7.41
N PHE A 100 -4.47 -15.61 -7.14
CA PHE A 100 -3.88 -16.75 -7.86
C PHE A 100 -2.82 -17.47 -7.00
N GLY A 101 -2.51 -18.72 -7.35
CA GLY A 101 -1.77 -19.65 -6.49
C GLY A 101 -0.30 -19.34 -6.22
N LEU A 102 0.27 -18.28 -6.79
CA LEU A 102 1.68 -17.91 -6.58
C LEU A 102 1.88 -16.84 -5.50
N ILE A 103 0.81 -16.25 -4.99
CA ILE A 103 0.88 -15.21 -3.95
C ILE A 103 0.22 -15.69 -2.66
N ALA A 104 0.38 -14.92 -1.58
CA ALA A 104 -0.22 -15.23 -0.29
C ALA A 104 -1.73 -15.52 -0.43
N PRO A 105 -2.26 -16.63 0.15
CA PRO A 105 -3.66 -17.03 -0.05
C PRO A 105 -4.66 -16.15 0.70
N ASN A 106 -4.24 -15.53 1.80
CA ASN A 106 -5.07 -14.66 2.64
C ASN A 106 -4.21 -13.64 3.40
N ALA A 107 -4.84 -12.79 4.20
CA ALA A 107 -4.16 -11.75 4.98
C ALA A 107 -3.77 -12.18 6.41
N ASP A 108 -4.02 -13.42 6.84
CA ASP A 108 -3.89 -13.83 8.24
C ASP A 108 -2.48 -13.64 8.80
N ALA A 109 -1.45 -14.01 8.04
CA ALA A 109 -0.06 -13.82 8.44
C ALA A 109 0.27 -12.33 8.61
N PHE A 110 -0.20 -11.47 7.72
CA PHE A 110 -0.01 -10.03 7.82
C PHE A 110 -0.72 -9.43 9.04
N VAL A 111 -1.97 -9.81 9.27
CA VAL A 111 -2.74 -9.38 10.46
C VAL A 111 -2.01 -9.78 11.76
N ALA A 112 -1.46 -10.99 11.80
CA ALA A 112 -0.67 -11.45 12.96
C ALA A 112 0.59 -10.61 13.17
N GLU A 113 1.35 -10.32 12.11
CA GLU A 113 2.57 -9.50 12.15
C GLU A 113 2.31 -8.02 12.50
N MET A 114 1.12 -7.51 12.17
CA MET A 114 0.75 -6.11 12.43
C MET A 114 0.37 -5.82 13.88
N LYS A 115 0.02 -6.83 14.67
CA LYS A 115 -0.42 -6.61 16.07
C LYS A 115 0.59 -5.77 16.87
N PRO A 116 0.14 -4.79 17.68
CA PRO A 116 -1.26 -4.41 17.96
C PRO A 116 -1.86 -3.36 17.01
N ASN A 117 -1.21 -3.02 15.90
CA ASN A 117 -1.67 -1.99 14.97
C ASN A 117 -2.94 -2.42 14.23
N PRO A 118 -3.89 -1.49 13.96
CA PRO A 118 -5.16 -1.81 13.33
C PRO A 118 -4.99 -2.21 11.86
N VAL A 119 -5.64 -3.30 11.48
CA VAL A 119 -5.74 -3.79 10.10
C VAL A 119 -7.21 -4.03 9.77
N THR A 120 -7.67 -3.48 8.67
CA THR A 120 -9.01 -3.73 8.14
C THR A 120 -8.90 -4.63 6.90
N VAL A 121 -9.49 -5.81 6.97
CA VAL A 121 -9.53 -6.80 5.86
C VAL A 121 -10.94 -6.83 5.29
N PRO A 122 -11.25 -6.03 4.25
CA PRO A 122 -12.60 -5.97 3.70
C PRO A 122 -12.91 -7.22 2.88
N LYS A 123 -14.20 -7.54 2.80
CA LYS A 123 -14.69 -8.48 1.77
C LYS A 123 -14.69 -7.79 0.42
N VAL A 124 -14.53 -8.57 -0.65
CA VAL A 124 -14.65 -8.04 -2.02
C VAL A 124 -16.03 -7.40 -2.22
N GLY A 125 -16.04 -6.14 -2.65
CA GLY A 125 -17.27 -5.36 -2.84
C GLY A 125 -17.80 -4.66 -1.57
N GLU A 126 -17.15 -4.83 -0.42
CA GLU A 126 -17.51 -4.11 0.81
C GLU A 126 -17.13 -2.63 0.70
N VAL A 127 -18.05 -1.76 1.12
CA VAL A 127 -17.80 -0.32 1.26
C VAL A 127 -17.32 -0.02 2.67
N LEU A 128 -16.16 0.59 2.77
CA LEU A 128 -15.60 1.06 4.04
C LEU A 128 -15.81 2.57 4.18
N THR A 129 -16.14 3.01 5.39
CA THR A 129 -16.23 4.44 5.76
C THR A 129 -15.23 4.72 6.87
N PHE A 130 -14.44 5.79 6.74
CA PHE A 130 -13.39 6.19 7.67
C PHE A 130 -13.54 7.64 8.12
#